data_80eea0f7badebd92fd41fbf112e39d13
#
_entry.id   80eea0f7badebd92fd41fbf112e39d13
#
_cell.length_a   1.000
_cell.length_b   1.000
_cell.length_c   1.000
_cell.angle_alpha   90.00
_cell.angle_beta   90.00
_cell.angle_gamma   90.00
#
_symmetry.space_group_name_H-M   'P 1'
#
loop_
_entity.id
_entity.type
_entity.pdbx_description
1 polymer ?
#
loop_
_entity_poly.entity_id
_entity_poly.type
_entity_poly.pdbx_seq_one_letter_code
_entity_poly.pdbx_strand_id
1 'polypeptide(L)'
;AVNGKAIIASGGHLTDLDGNDIADEHAKDYYAVLDGQHRLKAYLELGLPLEDLVVIEPLNKGVAIALLIAEMNICTKTWKGSDYMAAPAMAIKETNAAFDFAMELQRRNFPLSTISLWACGNNKLKAKDLVASLKTREMPQCLQEADGWCAKSRKWFEAASEKFTAK
;
A
#
# COMPACT_ATOMS: atom_id res chain seq x y z
N ALA A 1 10.69 -23.46 17.10
CA ALA A 1 11.98 -22.81 16.92
C ALA A 1 11.86 -21.92 15.69
N VAL A 2 11.82 -20.64 15.92
CA VAL A 2 11.82 -19.66 14.87
C VAL A 2 13.22 -19.62 14.30
N ASN A 3 13.42 -20.13 13.12
CA ASN A 3 14.62 -19.81 12.37
C ASN A 3 14.52 -18.30 12.08
N GLY A 4 15.27 -17.47 12.80
CA GLY A 4 15.13 -16.01 12.87
C GLY A 4 15.34 -15.25 11.57
N LYS A 5 14.75 -15.72 10.49
CA LYS A 5 14.71 -15.05 9.20
C LYS A 5 13.39 -14.28 9.12
N ALA A 6 13.51 -12.98 9.13
CA ALA A 6 12.38 -12.09 8.87
C ALA A 6 12.12 -12.02 7.37
N ILE A 7 10.85 -11.97 6.98
CA ILE A 7 10.43 -11.81 5.60
C ILE A 7 9.83 -10.43 5.40
N ILE A 8 10.11 -9.83 4.26
CA ILE A 8 9.51 -8.58 3.84
C ILE A 8 8.49 -8.91 2.74
N ALA A 9 7.23 -8.57 2.95
CA ALA A 9 6.21 -8.67 1.92
C ALA A 9 6.36 -7.50 0.94
N SER A 10 6.65 -7.79 -0.31
CA SER A 10 6.73 -6.79 -1.37
C SER A 10 5.94 -7.29 -2.57
N GLY A 11 4.95 -6.51 -3.02
CA GLY A 11 4.20 -6.82 -4.23
C GLY A 11 3.45 -8.15 -4.25
N GLY A 12 3.05 -8.67 -3.08
CA GLY A 12 2.37 -9.96 -2.96
C GLY A 12 3.29 -11.18 -2.87
N HIS A 13 4.60 -10.97 -2.93
CA HIS A 13 5.61 -12.02 -2.74
C HIS A 13 6.27 -11.87 -1.38
N LEU A 14 6.64 -13.00 -0.77
CA LEU A 14 7.45 -13.03 0.42
C LEU A 14 8.91 -13.11 0.01
N THR A 15 9.72 -12.17 0.49
CA THR A 15 11.16 -12.18 0.23
C THR A 15 11.93 -12.25 1.55
N ASP A 16 13.10 -12.86 1.52
CA ASP A 16 14.04 -12.79 2.64
C ASP A 16 14.69 -11.40 2.74
N LEU A 17 15.55 -11.21 3.73
CA LEU A 17 16.25 -9.94 3.95
C LEU A 17 17.25 -9.60 2.83
N ASP A 18 17.67 -10.58 2.06
CA ASP A 18 18.58 -10.45 0.94
C ASP A 18 17.85 -10.21 -0.39
N GLY A 19 16.49 -10.22 -0.35
CA GLY A 19 15.63 -9.98 -1.50
C GLY A 19 15.31 -11.22 -2.33
N ASN A 20 15.62 -12.43 -1.85
CA ASN A 20 15.28 -13.66 -2.55
C ASN A 20 13.83 -14.05 -2.26
N ASP A 21 13.12 -14.52 -3.28
CA ASP A 21 11.74 -14.99 -3.14
C ASP A 21 11.67 -16.23 -2.25
N ILE A 22 10.66 -16.25 -1.38
CA ILE A 22 10.34 -17.39 -0.52
C ILE A 22 9.11 -18.07 -1.08
N ALA A 23 9.24 -19.35 -1.42
CA ALA A 23 8.12 -20.14 -1.91
C ALA A 23 7.03 -20.27 -0.83
N ASP A 24 5.76 -20.25 -1.25
CA ASP A 24 4.59 -20.29 -0.36
C ASP A 24 4.60 -21.48 0.60
N GLU A 25 5.14 -22.62 0.17
CA GLU A 25 5.28 -23.83 1.00
C GLU A 25 6.21 -23.63 2.20
N HIS A 26 7.16 -22.71 2.11
CA HIS A 26 8.10 -22.36 3.18
C HIS A 26 7.64 -21.15 4.01
N ALA A 27 6.58 -20.46 3.60
CA ALA A 27 6.10 -19.25 4.28
C ALA A 27 5.79 -19.46 5.77
N LYS A 28 5.35 -20.67 6.14
CA LYS A 28 5.04 -21.05 7.54
C LYS A 28 6.28 -21.06 8.47
N ASP A 29 7.48 -21.13 7.89
CA ASP A 29 8.74 -21.21 8.63
C ASP A 29 9.33 -19.81 8.93
N TYR A 30 8.61 -18.76 8.51
CA TYR A 30 9.05 -17.36 8.60
C TYR A 30 8.01 -16.48 9.30
N TYR A 31 8.47 -15.37 9.85
CA TYR A 31 7.61 -14.27 10.29
C TYR A 31 7.65 -13.14 9.27
N ALA A 32 6.49 -12.68 8.82
CA ALA A 32 6.40 -11.48 8.02
C ALA A 32 6.55 -10.24 8.92
N VAL A 33 7.52 -9.39 8.62
CA VAL A 33 7.71 -8.14 9.36
C VAL A 33 6.75 -7.09 8.82
N LEU A 34 5.66 -6.85 9.53
CA LEU A 34 4.65 -5.86 9.17
C LEU A 34 5.05 -4.45 9.63
N ASP A 35 5.71 -4.34 10.77
CA ASP A 35 6.28 -3.11 11.32
C ASP A 35 7.64 -3.39 11.96
N GLY A 36 8.44 -2.33 12.13
CA GLY A 36 9.75 -2.44 12.78
C GLY A 36 10.89 -2.84 11.84
N GLN A 37 10.72 -2.77 10.53
CA GLN A 37 11.76 -3.10 9.54
C GLN A 37 13.08 -2.34 9.80
N HIS A 38 13.02 -1.05 10.12
CA HIS A 38 14.21 -0.26 10.43
C HIS A 38 14.89 -0.71 11.73
N ARG A 39 14.11 -1.10 12.75
CA ARG A 39 14.65 -1.66 14.01
C ARG A 39 15.33 -2.99 13.75
N LEU A 40 14.68 -3.87 13.00
CA LEU A 40 15.26 -5.15 12.62
C LEU A 40 16.57 -4.96 11.84
N LYS A 41 16.59 -4.06 10.87
CA LYS A 41 17.80 -3.75 10.12
C LYS A 41 18.93 -3.25 11.02
N ALA A 42 18.63 -2.34 11.96
CA ALA A 42 19.61 -1.86 12.93
C ALA A 42 20.15 -2.98 13.82
N TYR A 43 19.29 -3.91 14.28
CA TYR A 43 19.71 -5.09 15.05
C TYR A 43 20.70 -5.95 14.25
N LEU A 44 20.41 -6.21 12.97
CA LEU A 44 21.28 -7.01 12.12
C LEU A 44 22.62 -6.31 11.85
N GLU A 45 22.60 -5.00 11.57
CA GLU A 45 23.81 -4.21 11.34
C GLU A 45 24.70 -4.12 12.58
N LEU A 46 24.11 -4.12 13.76
CA LEU A 46 24.81 -4.12 15.05
C LEU A 46 25.25 -5.51 15.53
N GLY A 47 24.86 -6.57 14.81
CA GLY A 47 25.15 -7.96 15.21
C GLY A 47 24.47 -8.37 16.51
N LEU A 48 23.33 -7.75 16.89
CA LEU A 48 22.58 -8.07 18.09
C LEU A 48 21.79 -9.37 17.92
N PRO A 49 21.64 -10.17 19.00
CA PRO A 49 20.89 -11.42 18.91
C PRO A 49 19.41 -11.15 18.63
N LEU A 50 18.84 -11.83 17.63
CA LEU A 50 17.43 -11.69 17.24
C LEU A 50 16.46 -12.20 18.32
N GLU A 51 16.95 -13.02 19.24
CA GLU A 51 16.19 -13.55 20.38
C GLU A 51 15.74 -12.44 21.35
N ASP A 52 16.42 -11.32 21.36
CA ASP A 52 16.07 -10.14 22.14
C ASP A 52 14.97 -9.28 21.52
N LEU A 53 14.58 -9.58 20.28
CA LEU A 53 13.47 -8.89 19.63
C LEU A 53 12.12 -9.31 20.20
N VAL A 54 11.37 -8.34 20.67
CA VAL A 54 9.97 -8.57 21.07
C VAL A 54 9.12 -8.72 19.81
N VAL A 55 8.67 -9.95 19.56
CA VAL A 55 7.74 -10.27 18.48
C VAL A 55 6.32 -10.22 19.01
N ILE A 56 5.49 -9.36 18.44
CA ILE A 56 4.07 -9.24 18.76
C ILE A 56 3.26 -9.85 17.61
N GLU A 57 2.57 -10.94 17.88
CA GLU A 57 1.65 -11.53 16.92
C GLU A 57 0.27 -10.88 17.01
N PRO A 58 -0.44 -10.66 15.87
CA PRO A 58 -1.81 -10.19 15.91
C PRO A 58 -2.73 -11.21 16.56
N LEU A 59 -3.63 -10.75 17.42
CA LEU A 59 -4.62 -11.61 18.10
C LEU A 59 -5.55 -12.31 17.11
N ASN A 60 -5.87 -11.65 16.00
CA ASN A 60 -6.73 -12.20 14.96
C ASN A 60 -5.91 -12.51 13.71
N LYS A 61 -5.56 -13.79 13.54
CA LYS A 61 -4.78 -14.29 12.39
C LYS A 61 -5.58 -14.34 11.07
N GLY A 62 -6.90 -14.15 11.12
CA GLY A 62 -7.76 -14.12 9.93
C GLY A 62 -7.89 -12.75 9.26
N VAL A 63 -7.28 -11.72 9.82
CA VAL A 63 -7.33 -10.37 9.25
C VAL A 63 -6.35 -10.25 8.08
N ALA A 64 -6.79 -9.64 6.98
CA ALA A 64 -5.93 -9.39 5.84
C ALA A 64 -4.71 -8.53 6.25
N ILE A 65 -3.52 -8.90 5.82
CA ILE A 65 -2.26 -8.21 6.15
C ILE A 65 -2.34 -6.70 5.85
N ALA A 66 -2.93 -6.32 4.71
CA ALA A 66 -3.11 -4.92 4.34
C ALA A 66 -3.93 -4.13 5.38
N LEU A 67 -4.96 -4.76 5.96
CA LEU A 67 -5.76 -4.14 7.00
C LEU A 67 -4.98 -4.00 8.32
N LEU A 68 -4.20 -5.01 8.70
CA LEU A 68 -3.33 -4.94 9.88
C LEU A 68 -2.31 -3.81 9.76
N ILE A 69 -1.62 -3.70 8.62
CA ILE A 69 -0.67 -2.62 8.35
C ILE A 69 -1.38 -1.26 8.44
N ALA A 70 -2.58 -1.15 7.85
CA ALA A 70 -3.36 0.08 7.90
C ALA A 70 -3.73 0.47 9.33
N GLU A 71 -4.24 -0.45 10.13
CA GLU A 71 -4.61 -0.20 11.52
C GLU A 71 -3.41 0.18 12.39
N MET A 72 -2.28 -0.51 12.23
CA MET A 72 -1.04 -0.18 12.95
C MET A 72 -0.56 1.24 12.61
N ASN A 73 -0.60 1.64 11.36
CA ASN A 73 -0.17 2.97 10.93
C ASN A 73 -1.14 4.09 11.35
N ILE A 74 -2.45 3.82 11.39
CA ILE A 74 -3.44 4.78 11.91
C ILE A 74 -3.20 5.07 13.39
N CYS A 75 -2.80 4.07 14.16
CA CYS A 75 -2.55 4.22 15.60
C CYS A 75 -1.20 4.86 15.92
N THR A 76 -0.20 4.72 15.05
CA THR A 76 1.20 5.10 15.36
C THR A 76 1.71 6.30 14.59
N LYS A 77 1.16 6.58 13.41
CA LYS A 77 1.63 7.66 12.53
C LYS A 77 0.50 8.16 11.64
N THR A 78 0.40 9.46 11.50
CA THR A 78 -0.50 10.06 10.50
C THR A 78 -0.07 9.64 9.10
N TRP A 79 -0.93 8.93 8.40
CA TRP A 79 -0.70 8.56 7.01
C TRP A 79 -0.56 9.80 6.13
N LYS A 80 0.38 9.77 5.23
CA LYS A 80 0.48 10.76 4.14
C LYS A 80 -0.47 10.36 3.01
N GLY A 81 -0.78 11.29 2.12
CA GLY A 81 -1.69 11.03 0.98
C GLY A 81 -1.30 9.81 0.14
N SER A 82 0.01 9.55 -0.02
CA SER A 82 0.54 8.37 -0.72
C SER A 82 0.14 7.05 -0.08
N ASP A 83 0.13 6.99 1.25
CA ASP A 83 -0.10 5.76 1.99
C ASP A 83 -1.58 5.34 1.88
N TYR A 84 -2.50 6.33 1.79
CA TYR A 84 -3.93 6.09 1.63
C TYR A 84 -4.32 5.41 0.31
N MET A 85 -3.50 5.54 -0.73
CA MET A 85 -3.77 4.90 -2.03
C MET A 85 -3.09 3.53 -2.15
N ALA A 86 -1.89 3.38 -1.62
CA ALA A 86 -1.09 2.16 -1.78
C ALA A 86 -1.74 0.94 -1.09
N ALA A 87 -2.22 1.10 0.14
CA ALA A 87 -2.82 0.00 0.90
C ALA A 87 -4.15 -0.52 0.28
N PRO A 88 -5.12 0.32 -0.12
CA PRO A 88 -6.32 -0.13 -0.82
C PRO A 88 -6.02 -0.87 -2.13
N ALA A 89 -5.00 -0.46 -2.89
CA ALA A 89 -4.62 -1.13 -4.12
C ALA A 89 -4.27 -2.61 -3.94
N MET A 90 -3.80 -3.00 -2.76
CA MET A 90 -3.51 -4.39 -2.42
C MET A 90 -4.76 -5.18 -2.00
N ALA A 91 -5.80 -4.51 -1.55
CA ALA A 91 -7.00 -5.13 -0.99
C ALA A 91 -8.16 -5.23 -1.98
N ILE A 92 -8.27 -4.27 -2.90
CA ILE A 92 -9.35 -4.19 -3.89
C ILE A 92 -9.17 -5.27 -4.95
N LYS A 93 -10.21 -6.03 -5.20
CA LYS A 93 -10.16 -7.17 -6.13
C LYS A 93 -10.40 -6.78 -7.58
N GLU A 94 -11.28 -5.82 -7.80
CA GLU A 94 -11.68 -5.37 -9.13
C GLU A 94 -11.39 -3.89 -9.27
N THR A 95 -10.58 -3.53 -10.25
CA THR A 95 -10.18 -2.14 -10.54
C THR A 95 -10.75 -1.72 -11.89
N ASN A 96 -10.79 -0.41 -12.12
CA ASN A 96 -11.17 0.20 -13.40
C ASN A 96 -10.13 1.24 -13.84
N ALA A 97 -10.31 1.80 -15.04
CA ALA A 97 -9.38 2.77 -15.59
C ALA A 97 -9.17 4.02 -14.71
N ALA A 98 -10.21 4.45 -13.98
CA ALA A 98 -10.11 5.58 -13.07
C ALA A 98 -9.25 5.26 -11.83
N PHE A 99 -9.37 4.06 -11.30
CA PHE A 99 -8.52 3.60 -10.21
C PHE A 99 -7.06 3.47 -10.64
N ASP A 100 -6.81 2.86 -11.81
CA ASP A 100 -5.47 2.69 -12.36
C ASP A 100 -4.79 4.05 -12.60
N PHE A 101 -5.56 5.01 -13.12
CA PHE A 101 -5.07 6.38 -13.31
C PHE A 101 -4.79 7.08 -11.97
N ALA A 102 -5.65 6.90 -10.98
CA ALA A 102 -5.40 7.42 -9.63
C ALA A 102 -4.11 6.86 -9.02
N MET A 103 -3.84 5.56 -9.22
CA MET A 103 -2.61 4.92 -8.78
C MET A 103 -1.38 5.43 -9.53
N GLU A 104 -1.48 5.69 -10.82
CA GLU A 104 -0.41 6.30 -11.61
C GLU A 104 -0.05 7.69 -11.07
N LEU A 105 -1.05 8.54 -10.83
CA LEU A 105 -0.85 9.88 -10.26
C LEU A 105 -0.23 9.82 -8.86
N GLN A 106 -0.64 8.84 -8.06
CA GLN A 106 -0.07 8.63 -6.72
C GLN A 106 1.42 8.26 -6.81
N ARG A 107 1.82 7.36 -7.70
CA ARG A 107 3.24 7.01 -7.92
C ARG A 107 4.08 8.22 -8.36
N ARG A 108 3.45 9.18 -9.03
CA ARG A 108 4.05 10.47 -9.41
C ARG A 108 4.00 11.52 -8.30
N ASN A 109 3.63 11.12 -7.07
CA ASN A 109 3.56 11.95 -5.86
C ASN A 109 2.56 13.12 -5.92
N PHE A 110 1.50 13.03 -6.71
CA PHE A 110 0.44 14.03 -6.66
C PHE A 110 -0.35 13.94 -5.35
N PRO A 111 -0.78 15.08 -4.76
CA PRO A 111 -1.62 15.07 -3.57
C PRO A 111 -3.01 14.50 -3.87
N LEU A 112 -3.64 13.89 -2.85
CA LEU A 112 -4.93 13.19 -3.00
C LEU A 112 -6.04 14.08 -3.58
N SER A 113 -6.06 15.36 -3.28
CA SER A 113 -7.01 16.32 -3.86
C SER A 113 -6.84 16.45 -5.39
N THR A 114 -5.60 16.51 -5.86
CA THR A 114 -5.27 16.54 -7.28
C THR A 114 -5.62 15.23 -7.95
N ILE A 115 -5.30 14.10 -7.32
CA ILE A 115 -5.68 12.77 -7.80
C ILE A 115 -7.21 12.68 -7.96
N SER A 116 -7.97 13.14 -6.96
CA SER A 116 -9.44 13.16 -7.00
C SER A 116 -9.98 13.96 -8.17
N LEU A 117 -9.42 15.14 -8.45
CA LEU A 117 -9.85 15.97 -9.58
C LEU A 117 -9.56 15.30 -10.91
N TRP A 118 -8.38 14.76 -11.10
CA TRP A 118 -7.99 14.11 -12.37
C TRP A 118 -8.71 12.79 -12.58
N ALA A 119 -8.77 11.92 -11.57
CA ALA A 119 -9.37 10.59 -11.72
C ALA A 119 -10.90 10.63 -11.66
N CYS A 120 -11.51 11.46 -10.80
CA CYS A 120 -12.96 11.46 -10.56
C CYS A 120 -13.69 12.70 -11.09
N GLY A 121 -12.99 13.74 -11.52
CA GLY A 121 -13.63 14.99 -11.95
C GLY A 121 -14.20 15.85 -10.84
N ASN A 122 -13.94 15.48 -9.60
CA ASN A 122 -14.47 16.16 -8.41
C ASN A 122 -13.53 15.94 -7.21
N ASN A 123 -13.81 16.59 -6.08
CA ASN A 123 -13.02 16.44 -4.87
C ASN A 123 -13.72 15.52 -3.85
N LYS A 124 -14.29 14.40 -4.30
CA LYS A 124 -15.01 13.45 -3.44
C LYS A 124 -14.13 12.30 -2.94
N LEU A 125 -13.03 11.99 -3.59
CA LEU A 125 -12.10 10.95 -3.12
C LEU A 125 -11.40 11.44 -1.83
N LYS A 126 -11.76 10.86 -0.70
CA LYS A 126 -11.21 11.21 0.60
C LYS A 126 -10.44 10.04 1.20
N ALA A 127 -9.48 10.34 2.05
CA ALA A 127 -8.72 9.33 2.78
C ALA A 127 -9.61 8.32 3.52
N LYS A 128 -10.72 8.78 4.13
CA LYS A 128 -11.69 7.91 4.82
C LYS A 128 -12.33 6.87 3.90
N ASP A 129 -12.58 7.22 2.64
CA ASP A 129 -13.21 6.30 1.67
C ASP A 129 -12.21 5.22 1.23
N LEU A 130 -10.93 5.60 1.10
CA LEU A 130 -9.84 4.67 0.83
C LEU A 130 -9.61 3.71 2.01
N VAL A 131 -9.68 4.20 3.25
CA VAL A 131 -9.62 3.34 4.44
C VAL A 131 -10.83 2.39 4.51
N ALA A 132 -12.03 2.86 4.16
CA ALA A 132 -13.22 2.02 4.09
C ALA A 132 -13.03 0.88 3.06
N SER A 133 -12.43 1.17 1.91
CA SER A 133 -12.13 0.18 0.86
C SER A 133 -11.22 -0.96 1.32
N LEU A 134 -10.38 -0.76 2.33
CA LEU A 134 -9.59 -1.84 2.94
C LEU A 134 -10.48 -2.90 3.61
N LYS A 135 -11.61 -2.47 4.19
CA LYS A 135 -12.55 -3.34 4.89
C LYS A 135 -13.53 -4.00 3.92
N THR A 136 -14.09 -3.23 3.00
CA THR A 136 -15.08 -3.71 2.03
C THR A 136 -14.45 -4.49 0.88
N ARG A 137 -13.17 -4.23 0.56
CA ARG A 137 -12.45 -4.72 -0.63
C ARG A 137 -13.06 -4.23 -1.94
N GLU A 138 -13.80 -3.14 -1.89
CA GLU A 138 -14.44 -2.50 -3.02
C GLU A 138 -13.81 -1.13 -3.26
N MET A 139 -13.80 -0.69 -4.51
CA MET A 139 -13.34 0.65 -4.84
C MET A 139 -14.25 1.72 -4.22
N PRO A 140 -13.70 2.91 -3.86
CA PRO A 140 -14.52 4.07 -3.53
C PRO A 140 -15.50 4.39 -4.65
N GLN A 141 -16.76 4.70 -4.30
CA GLN A 141 -17.84 4.95 -5.26
C GLN A 141 -17.46 6.01 -6.29
N CYS A 142 -16.77 7.08 -5.89
CA CYS A 142 -16.36 8.14 -6.81
C CYS A 142 -15.40 7.66 -7.92
N LEU A 143 -14.66 6.56 -7.70
CA LEU A 143 -13.83 5.93 -8.72
C LEU A 143 -14.63 4.94 -9.57
N GLN A 144 -15.59 4.23 -8.98
CA GLN A 144 -16.47 3.32 -9.70
C GLN A 144 -17.26 4.03 -10.82
N GLU A 145 -17.71 5.26 -10.53
CA GLU A 145 -18.55 6.07 -11.43
C GLU A 145 -17.74 6.96 -12.40
N ALA A 146 -16.41 6.89 -12.36
CA ALA A 146 -15.56 7.91 -12.99
C ALA A 146 -15.03 7.55 -14.39
N ASP A 147 -15.28 6.37 -14.94
CA ASP A 147 -14.65 5.91 -16.18
C ASP A 147 -14.85 6.88 -17.36
N GLY A 148 -16.05 7.43 -17.52
CA GLY A 148 -16.36 8.38 -18.58
C GLY A 148 -15.59 9.70 -18.45
N TRP A 149 -15.36 10.17 -17.23
CA TRP A 149 -14.52 11.33 -16.95
C TRP A 149 -13.05 10.99 -17.14
N CYS A 150 -12.60 9.87 -16.58
CA CYS A 150 -11.21 9.43 -16.62
C CYS A 150 -10.68 9.33 -18.05
N ALA A 151 -11.47 8.80 -19.00
CA ALA A 151 -11.09 8.69 -20.40
C ALA A 151 -10.77 10.03 -21.05
N LYS A 152 -11.48 11.11 -20.67
CA LYS A 152 -11.23 12.48 -21.16
C LYS A 152 -10.06 13.13 -20.43
N SER A 153 -10.07 13.03 -19.12
CA SER A 153 -9.09 13.63 -18.22
C SER A 153 -7.69 13.12 -18.50
N ARG A 154 -7.53 11.81 -18.73
CA ARG A 154 -6.25 11.19 -19.03
C ARG A 154 -5.61 11.77 -20.31
N LYS A 155 -6.40 11.97 -21.37
CA LYS A 155 -5.91 12.60 -22.60
C LYS A 155 -5.39 14.03 -22.37
N TRP A 156 -6.10 14.80 -21.55
CA TRP A 156 -5.65 16.16 -21.19
C TRP A 156 -4.40 16.14 -20.34
N PHE A 157 -4.32 15.21 -19.40
CA PHE A 157 -3.16 15.04 -18.54
C PHE A 157 -1.90 14.64 -19.33
N GLU A 158 -2.02 13.71 -20.27
CA GLU A 158 -0.96 13.28 -21.17
C GLU A 158 -0.47 14.47 -22.03
N ALA A 159 -1.39 15.17 -22.71
CA ALA A 159 -1.06 16.35 -23.51
C ALA A 159 -0.40 17.48 -22.70
N ALA A 160 -0.81 17.69 -21.45
CA ALA A 160 -0.20 18.67 -20.56
C ALA A 160 1.19 18.19 -20.11
N SER A 161 1.36 16.90 -19.82
CA SER A 161 2.63 16.32 -19.37
C SER A 161 3.71 16.36 -20.45
N GLU A 162 3.35 16.29 -21.72
CA GLU A 162 4.29 16.46 -22.83
C GLU A 162 4.86 17.90 -22.91
N LYS A 163 4.05 18.90 -22.56
CA LYS A 163 4.44 20.31 -22.65
C LYS A 163 5.12 20.84 -21.40
N PHE A 164 4.75 20.32 -20.25
CA PHE A 164 5.23 20.75 -18.96
C PHE A 164 5.96 19.58 -18.29
N THR A 165 7.25 19.44 -18.58
CA THR A 165 8.13 18.60 -17.75
C THR A 165 8.07 19.10 -16.32
N ALA A 166 7.53 18.29 -15.43
CA ALA A 166 7.53 18.59 -14.01
C ALA A 166 9.00 18.77 -13.56
N LYS A 167 9.30 19.95 -13.07
CA LYS A 167 10.56 20.23 -12.37
C LYS A 167 10.50 19.66 -10.96
#